data_a78925f1a91414ef3f6e0fff051e18ee
#
_entry.id   a78925f1a91414ef3f6e0fff051e18ee
#
_cell.length_a   1.000
_cell.length_b   1.000
_cell.length_c   1.000
_cell.angle_alpha   90.00
_cell.angle_beta   90.00
_cell.angle_gamma   90.00
#
_symmetry.space_group_name_H-M   'P 1'
#
loop_
_entity.id
_entity.type
_entity.pdbx_description
1 polymer ?
#
loop_
_entity_poly.entity_id
_entity_poly.type
_entity_poly.pdbx_seq_one_letter_code
_entity_poly.pdbx_strand_id
1 'polypeptide(L)'
;MKTYKIACIPGDGIGKEVIPAGQTVLQALAAASKTFNFEFENFGWGGDWYRAHGEMMPKDGLEPLRKKDAILFGSAGDPDIPDHITL
;
A
#
# COMPACT_ATOMS: atom_id res chain seq x y z
N MET A 1 -24.77 1.24 2.06
CA MET A 1 -23.45 0.79 2.53
C MET A 1 -22.38 1.70 1.98
N LYS A 2 -21.49 2.19 2.82
CA LYS A 2 -20.39 3.04 2.38
C LYS A 2 -19.20 2.18 1.96
N THR A 3 -18.56 2.54 0.85
CA THR A 3 -17.34 1.89 0.38
C THR A 3 -16.17 2.85 0.55
N TYR A 4 -15.14 2.38 1.26
CA TYR A 4 -13.89 3.12 1.47
C TYR A 4 -12.83 2.63 0.49
N LYS A 5 -12.20 3.57 -0.20
CA LYS A 5 -11.13 3.27 -1.15
C LYS A 5 -9.79 3.37 -0.44
N ILE A 6 -9.07 2.27 -0.40
CA ILE A 6 -7.81 2.15 0.34
C ILE A 6 -6.67 1.90 -0.64
N ALA A 7 -5.67 2.77 -0.61
CA ALA A 7 -4.42 2.54 -1.34
C ALA A 7 -3.54 1.64 -0.49
N CYS A 8 -3.05 0.56 -1.07
CA CYS A 8 -2.17 -0.39 -0.37
C CYS A 8 -0.78 -0.31 -0.97
N ILE A 9 0.19 0.07 -0.15
CA ILE A 9 1.59 0.17 -0.54
C ILE A 9 2.39 -0.81 0.31
N PRO A 10 2.68 -2.03 -0.21
CA PRO A 10 3.47 -3.00 0.56
C PRO A 10 4.85 -2.47 0.93
N GLY A 11 5.49 -1.73 0.03
CA GLY A 11 6.82 -1.22 0.27
C GLY A 11 7.86 -2.34 0.16
N ASP A 12 8.64 -2.49 1.21
CA ASP A 12 9.79 -3.38 1.22
C ASP A 12 9.63 -4.56 2.18
N GLY A 13 10.39 -5.62 1.95
CA GLY A 13 10.55 -6.73 2.91
C GLY A 13 9.23 -7.33 3.36
N ILE A 14 9.00 -7.33 4.66
CA ILE A 14 7.83 -7.95 5.28
C ILE A 14 6.49 -7.29 4.90
N GLY A 15 6.55 -6.06 4.39
CA GLY A 15 5.33 -5.37 3.93
C GLY A 15 4.59 -6.16 2.86
N LYS A 16 5.32 -6.92 2.05
CA LYS A 16 4.73 -7.76 0.99
C LYS A 16 3.87 -8.89 1.55
N GLU A 17 4.12 -9.29 2.79
CA GLU A 17 3.34 -10.33 3.48
C GLU A 17 2.28 -9.72 4.37
N VAL A 18 2.60 -8.60 5.01
CA VAL A 18 1.72 -7.93 5.97
C VAL A 18 0.49 -7.33 5.29
N ILE A 19 0.65 -6.74 4.11
CA ILE A 19 -0.47 -6.09 3.42
C ILE A 19 -1.56 -7.08 3.02
N PRO A 20 -1.26 -8.22 2.36
CA PRO A 20 -2.32 -9.20 2.09
C PRO A 20 -3.01 -9.72 3.34
N ALA A 21 -2.26 -9.92 4.43
CA ALA A 21 -2.85 -10.35 5.70
C ALA A 21 -3.77 -9.27 6.28
N GLY A 22 -3.34 -8.01 6.23
CA GLY A 22 -4.16 -6.88 6.67
C GLY A 22 -5.43 -6.72 5.85
N GLN A 23 -5.35 -6.88 4.54
CA GLN A 23 -6.53 -6.83 3.67
C GLN A 23 -7.52 -7.92 4.03
N THR A 24 -7.07 -9.13 4.33
CA THR A 24 -7.93 -10.23 4.74
C THR A 24 -8.68 -9.90 6.02
N VAL A 25 -7.99 -9.33 7.02
CA VAL A 25 -8.60 -8.93 8.28
C VAL A 25 -9.65 -7.84 8.07
N LEU A 26 -9.33 -6.82 7.27
CA LEU A 26 -10.24 -5.71 7.01
C LEU A 26 -11.49 -6.18 6.26
N GLN A 27 -11.32 -7.07 5.29
CA GLN A 27 -12.46 -7.62 4.56
C GLN A 27 -13.36 -8.47 5.44
N ALA A 28 -12.78 -9.22 6.37
CA ALA A 28 -13.55 -9.99 7.33
C ALA A 28 -14.35 -9.07 8.26
N LEU A 29 -13.76 -7.96 8.70
CA LEU A 29 -14.43 -6.95 9.50
C LEU A 29 -15.62 -6.35 8.74
N ALA A 30 -15.42 -5.97 7.48
CA ALA A 30 -16.47 -5.39 6.66
C ALA A 30 -17.62 -6.38 6.47
N ALA A 31 -17.31 -7.65 6.21
CA ALA A 31 -18.31 -8.70 6.06
C ALA A 31 -19.12 -8.90 7.34
N ALA A 32 -18.46 -8.86 8.49
CA ALA A 32 -19.13 -9.01 9.79
C ALA A 32 -20.02 -7.81 10.11
N SER A 33 -19.54 -6.60 9.81
CA SER A 33 -20.27 -5.36 10.10
C SER A 33 -21.50 -5.16 9.24
N LYS A 34 -21.39 -5.45 7.92
CA LYS A 34 -22.45 -5.26 6.93
C LYS A 34 -22.88 -3.79 6.72
N THR A 35 -22.13 -2.84 7.29
CA THR A 35 -22.44 -1.41 7.18
C THR A 35 -21.46 -0.65 6.30
N PHE A 36 -20.30 -1.24 6.01
CA PHE A 36 -19.29 -0.65 5.14
C PHE A 36 -18.54 -1.73 4.38
N ASN A 37 -17.80 -1.30 3.38
CA ASN A 37 -16.96 -2.19 2.56
C ASN A 37 -15.67 -1.48 2.21
N PHE A 38 -14.66 -2.24 1.75
CA PHE A 38 -13.39 -1.71 1.33
C PHE A 38 -13.11 -2.08 -0.13
N GLU A 39 -12.57 -1.12 -0.89
CA GLU A 39 -11.95 -1.37 -2.18
C GLU A 39 -10.47 -1.13 -2.03
N PHE A 40 -9.65 -2.14 -2.31
CA PHE A 40 -8.20 -2.03 -2.23
C PHE A 40 -7.60 -1.86 -3.61
N GLU A 41 -6.69 -0.91 -3.73
CA GLU A 41 -5.85 -0.76 -4.92
C GLU A 41 -4.40 -0.90 -4.48
N ASN A 42 -3.69 -1.86 -5.06
CA ASN A 42 -2.30 -2.15 -4.70
C ASN A 42 -1.34 -1.35 -5.58
N PHE A 43 -0.39 -0.67 -4.95
CA PHE A 43 0.68 0.07 -5.62
C PHE A 43 2.00 -0.61 -5.28
N GLY A 44 2.66 -1.17 -6.28
CA GLY A 44 3.90 -1.93 -6.08
C GLY A 44 5.14 -1.03 -5.94
N TRP A 45 5.03 0.06 -5.18
CA TRP A 45 6.10 1.02 -4.97
C TRP A 45 7.00 0.60 -3.81
N GLY A 46 8.27 1.03 -3.88
CA GLY A 46 9.26 0.68 -2.89
C GLY A 46 10.56 0.24 -3.53
N GLY A 47 11.33 -0.61 -2.84
CA GLY A 47 12.64 -1.06 -3.31
C GLY A 47 12.62 -1.78 -4.65
N ASP A 48 11.64 -2.67 -4.86
CA ASP A 48 11.53 -3.38 -6.13
C ASP A 48 11.21 -2.42 -7.28
N TRP A 49 10.36 -1.43 -7.04
CA TRP A 49 10.06 -0.40 -8.01
C TRP A 49 11.32 0.43 -8.33
N TYR A 50 12.10 0.76 -7.29
CA TYR A 50 13.35 1.49 -7.44
C TYR A 50 14.33 0.74 -8.34
N ARG A 51 14.48 -0.58 -8.14
CA ARG A 51 15.37 -1.39 -8.95
C ARG A 51 14.97 -1.42 -10.43
N ALA A 52 13.67 -1.36 -10.68
CA ALA A 52 13.12 -1.40 -12.04
C ALA A 52 13.09 -0.02 -12.72
N HIS A 53 12.85 1.04 -11.96
CA HIS A 53 12.52 2.36 -12.51
C HIS A 53 13.48 3.48 -12.08
N GLY A 54 14.37 3.23 -11.11
CA GLY A 54 15.29 4.24 -10.60
C GLY A 54 14.67 5.22 -9.60
N GLU A 55 13.43 4.98 -9.17
CA GLU A 55 12.74 5.81 -8.18
C GLU A 55 11.83 4.91 -7.35
N MET A 56 11.51 5.33 -6.12
CA MET A 56 10.71 4.51 -5.20
C MET A 56 9.24 4.49 -5.56
N MET A 57 8.75 5.55 -6.23
CA MET A 57 7.39 5.66 -6.73
C MET A 57 7.38 6.64 -7.90
N PRO A 58 6.33 6.64 -8.76
CA PRO A 58 6.22 7.62 -9.82
C PRO A 58 6.18 9.04 -9.27
N LYS A 59 6.69 10.01 -10.05
CA LYS A 59 6.70 11.42 -9.63
C LYS A 59 5.31 11.97 -9.37
N ASP A 60 4.31 11.47 -10.09
CA ASP A 60 2.92 11.86 -9.92
C ASP A 60 2.14 10.89 -9.02
N GLY A 61 2.85 10.08 -8.24
CA GLY A 61 2.23 9.06 -7.39
C GLY A 61 1.27 9.58 -6.34
N LEU A 62 1.45 10.84 -5.91
CA LEU A 62 0.53 11.44 -4.93
C LEU A 62 -0.87 11.67 -5.50
N GLU A 63 -1.01 11.85 -6.79
CA GLU A 63 -2.32 12.12 -7.40
C GLU A 63 -3.31 10.97 -7.22
N PRO A 64 -2.97 9.70 -7.54
CA PRO A 64 -3.89 8.61 -7.26
C PRO A 64 -4.14 8.41 -5.76
N LEU A 65 -3.15 8.71 -4.90
CA LEU A 65 -3.31 8.55 -3.46
C LEU A 65 -4.30 9.57 -2.88
N ARG A 66 -4.33 10.78 -3.42
CA ARG A 66 -5.25 11.83 -2.94
C ARG A 66 -6.71 11.47 -3.12
N LYS A 67 -7.01 10.57 -4.06
CA LYS A 67 -8.37 10.14 -4.36
C LYS A 67 -8.84 9.01 -3.45
N LYS A 68 -7.98 8.52 -2.56
CA LYS A 68 -8.28 7.42 -1.64
C LYS A 68 -8.71 7.96 -0.28
N ASP A 69 -9.51 7.18 0.43
CA ASP A 69 -9.95 7.53 1.78
C ASP A 69 -8.83 7.32 2.81
N ALA A 70 -7.96 6.35 2.57
CA ALA A 70 -6.85 6.03 3.46
C ALA A 70 -5.74 5.29 2.72
N ILE A 71 -4.60 5.18 3.36
CA ILE A 71 -3.43 4.46 2.85
C ILE A 71 -3.06 3.38 3.86
N LEU A 72 -2.98 2.14 3.39
CA LEU A 72 -2.47 1.03 4.18
C LEU A 72 -1.03 0.78 3.73
N PHE A 73 -0.09 1.13 4.58
CA PHE A 73 1.34 1.06 4.27
C PHE A 73 1.99 -0.10 5.03
N GLY A 74 2.82 -0.87 4.33
CA GLY A 74 3.51 -2.02 4.92
C GLY A 74 4.79 -1.63 5.64
N SER A 75 5.90 -1.58 4.93
CA SER A 75 7.17 -1.18 5.53
C SER A 75 8.08 -0.52 4.50
N ALA A 76 8.96 0.35 4.99
CA ALA A 76 9.98 1.00 4.19
C ALA A 76 11.35 0.59 4.71
N GLY A 77 12.31 0.51 3.79
CA GLY A 77 13.68 0.16 4.11
C GLY A 77 14.10 -1.14 3.45
N ASP A 78 15.14 -1.07 2.65
CA ASP A 78 15.73 -2.20 1.96
C ASP A 78 17.23 -2.16 2.24
N PRO A 79 17.83 -3.24 2.80
CA PRO A 79 19.24 -3.21 3.17
C PRO A 79 20.18 -3.02 1.98
N ASP A 80 19.73 -3.31 0.76
CA ASP A 80 20.53 -3.16 -0.46
C ASP A 80 20.37 -1.79 -1.11
N ILE A 81 19.57 -0.90 -0.53
CA ILE A 81 19.32 0.45 -1.04
C ILE A 81 19.72 1.47 0.02
N PRO A 82 20.45 2.55 -0.34
CA PRO A 82 20.84 3.56 0.63
C PRO A 82 19.66 4.17 1.37
N ASP A 83 19.85 4.48 2.66
CA ASP A 83 18.79 4.96 3.54
C ASP A 83 18.11 6.24 3.07
N HIS A 84 18.83 7.08 2.32
CA HIS A 84 18.26 8.34 1.83
C HIS A 84 17.31 8.14 0.64
N ILE A 85 17.26 6.92 0.07
CA ILE A 85 16.35 6.56 -1.01
C ILE A 85 15.20 5.79 -0.38
N THR A 86 14.07 6.43 -0.18
CA THR A 86 12.91 5.84 0.49
C THR A 86 11.61 6.44 -0.04
N LEU A 87 10.52 5.80 0.32
CA LEU A 87 9.18 6.29 0.01
C LEU A 87 8.84 7.57 0.79
#